data_2abd9c3fc665b80eca991b219a5ba733
#
_entry.id   2abd9c3fc665b80eca991b219a5ba733
#
_cell.length_a   1.000
_cell.length_b   1.000
_cell.length_c   1.000
_cell.angle_alpha   90.00
_cell.angle_beta   90.00
_cell.angle_gamma   90.00
#
_symmetry.space_group_name_H-M   'P 1'
#
loop_
_entity.id
_entity.type
_entity.pdbx_description
1 polymer ?
#
loop_
_entity_poly.entity_id
_entity_poly.type
_entity_poly.pdbx_seq_one_letter_code
_entity_poly.pdbx_strand_id
1 'polypeptide(L)'
;MTITLTSPAGPASDTDFRIPAIDLYRDIHKGIRAELFAITSTAGNLDPSDRLHRAALADHVTSVAAVLESHAHHEDEFLDPVLDRHLPDLAEEITNDHERLEAMFASVTDLAVSTVDAYGADQRRLVQLLHLDLARFTSAYLLHIDLEERVVMQQLEPLIGVEACGELQGAIVGSIPPDEMARSLAFMLPAMNLDDRTEMLAGMRMAAPPEAFAGVVDLARSVLLPADFSALAARLDAGR
;
A
#
# COMPACT_ATOMS: atom_id res chain seq x y z
N MET A 1 15.22 9.30 26.03
CA MET A 1 15.76 8.29 25.12
C MET A 1 15.88 8.96 23.75
N THR A 2 17.09 9.30 23.33
CA THR A 2 17.33 10.01 22.06
C THR A 2 17.31 8.97 20.97
N ILE A 3 16.28 8.99 20.11
CA ILE A 3 16.22 8.14 18.91
C ILE A 3 17.19 8.77 17.91
N THR A 4 18.34 8.15 17.74
CA THR A 4 19.24 8.47 16.63
C THR A 4 18.68 7.80 15.39
N LEU A 5 18.01 8.57 14.54
CA LEU A 5 17.70 8.15 13.18
C LEU A 5 19.04 8.05 12.45
N THR A 6 19.61 6.85 12.39
CA THR A 6 20.69 6.56 11.43
C THR A 6 20.04 6.56 10.06
N SER A 7 20.34 7.60 9.28
CA SER A 7 19.98 7.63 7.86
C SER A 7 20.69 6.44 7.19
N PRO A 8 20.01 5.56 6.46
CA PRO A 8 20.66 4.60 5.58
C PRO A 8 21.54 5.34 4.58
N ALA A 9 22.42 4.63 3.90
CA ALA A 9 23.33 5.18 2.89
C ALA A 9 22.59 6.21 2.03
N GLY A 10 23.15 7.43 1.95
CA GLY A 10 22.46 8.59 1.39
C GLY A 10 21.81 8.27 0.05
N PRO A 11 20.68 8.91 -0.27
CA PRO A 11 19.92 8.61 -1.49
C PRO A 11 20.86 8.69 -2.69
N ALA A 12 20.75 7.69 -3.60
CA ALA A 12 21.25 7.82 -4.95
C ALA A 12 20.88 9.21 -5.45
N SER A 13 21.80 9.90 -6.13
CA SER A 13 21.49 11.26 -6.60
C SER A 13 20.20 11.19 -7.43
N ASP A 14 19.29 12.17 -7.31
CA ASP A 14 18.02 12.22 -8.08
C ASP A 14 18.22 12.02 -9.61
N THR A 15 19.45 12.14 -10.08
CA THR A 15 19.86 11.91 -11.48
C THR A 15 19.96 10.42 -11.86
N ASP A 16 20.02 9.49 -10.89
CA ASP A 16 20.26 8.07 -11.13
C ASP A 16 19.00 7.20 -10.96
N PHE A 17 17.87 7.79 -10.52
CA PHE A 17 16.59 7.07 -10.41
C PHE A 17 16.08 6.65 -11.79
N ARG A 18 15.83 5.34 -11.96
CA ARG A 18 15.26 4.78 -13.18
C ARG A 18 13.84 4.29 -12.93
N ILE A 19 12.97 4.49 -13.91
CA ILE A 19 11.65 3.83 -13.89
C ILE A 19 11.88 2.38 -14.30
N PRO A 20 11.62 1.39 -13.43
CA PRO A 20 11.73 -0.03 -13.78
C PRO A 20 10.79 -0.39 -14.92
N ALA A 21 11.17 -1.37 -15.74
CA ALA A 21 10.28 -1.88 -16.79
C ALA A 21 9.11 -2.69 -16.17
N ILE A 22 9.39 -3.39 -15.06
CA ILE A 22 8.40 -4.04 -14.20
C ILE A 22 8.62 -3.52 -12.79
N ASP A 23 7.66 -2.76 -12.27
CA ASP A 23 7.72 -2.20 -10.92
C ASP A 23 6.79 -3.00 -10.00
N LEU A 24 7.38 -3.72 -9.05
CA LEU A 24 6.64 -4.64 -8.15
C LEU A 24 5.90 -3.90 -7.03
N TYR A 25 6.25 -2.63 -6.77
CA TYR A 25 5.82 -1.86 -5.61
C TYR A 25 4.89 -0.69 -5.95
N ARG A 26 5.15 -0.01 -7.08
CA ARG A 26 4.56 1.29 -7.45
C ARG A 26 3.07 1.42 -7.18
N ASP A 27 2.30 0.46 -7.66
CA ASP A 27 0.84 0.61 -7.71
C ASP A 27 0.19 0.36 -6.35
N ILE A 28 0.62 -0.69 -5.65
CA ILE A 28 0.15 -0.99 -4.30
C ILE A 28 0.57 0.10 -3.31
N HIS A 29 1.80 0.58 -3.40
CA HIS A 29 2.31 1.65 -2.52
C HIS A 29 1.59 3.00 -2.71
N LYS A 30 1.13 3.32 -3.93
CA LYS A 30 0.26 4.50 -4.13
C LYS A 30 -1.03 4.38 -3.35
N GLY A 31 -1.66 3.21 -3.36
CA GLY A 31 -2.84 2.92 -2.58
C GLY A 31 -2.58 3.02 -1.08
N ILE A 32 -1.55 2.35 -0.59
CA ILE A 32 -1.16 2.37 0.83
C ILE A 32 -0.89 3.80 1.31
N ARG A 33 -0.11 4.60 0.56
CA ARG A 33 0.12 6.01 0.91
C ARG A 33 -1.17 6.80 1.04
N ALA A 34 -2.10 6.63 0.10
CA ALA A 34 -3.39 7.33 0.13
C ALA A 34 -4.20 6.97 1.38
N GLU A 35 -4.27 5.69 1.74
CA GLU A 35 -4.99 5.21 2.90
C GLU A 35 -4.35 5.66 4.21
N LEU A 36 -3.03 5.58 4.35
CA LEU A 36 -2.32 6.05 5.54
C LEU A 36 -2.53 7.55 5.78
N PHE A 37 -2.50 8.36 4.73
CA PHE A 37 -2.83 9.78 4.84
C PHE A 37 -4.30 10.00 5.19
N ALA A 38 -5.22 9.21 4.63
CA ALA A 38 -6.65 9.32 4.89
C ALA A 38 -6.99 9.02 6.36
N ILE A 39 -6.53 7.88 6.92
CA ILE A 39 -6.79 7.53 8.33
C ILE A 39 -6.12 8.52 9.29
N THR A 40 -4.89 8.96 8.99
CA THR A 40 -4.17 9.95 9.83
C THR A 40 -4.88 11.30 9.84
N SER A 41 -5.30 11.79 8.67
CA SER A 41 -6.04 13.04 8.54
C SER A 41 -7.41 12.97 9.21
N THR A 42 -8.13 11.86 9.05
CA THR A 42 -9.43 11.64 9.67
C THR A 42 -9.31 11.64 11.19
N ALA A 43 -8.32 10.97 11.76
CA ALA A 43 -8.07 10.98 13.21
C ALA A 43 -7.83 12.39 13.77
N GLY A 44 -7.16 13.26 12.99
CA GLY A 44 -6.90 14.65 13.38
C GLY A 44 -8.12 15.57 13.33
N ASN A 45 -9.12 15.25 12.50
CA ASN A 45 -10.32 16.06 12.31
C ASN A 45 -11.57 15.52 13.03
N LEU A 46 -11.46 14.35 13.63
CA LEU A 46 -12.59 13.63 14.23
C LEU A 46 -13.09 14.37 15.48
N ASP A 47 -14.41 14.53 15.61
CA ASP A 47 -15.03 14.95 16.86
C ASP A 47 -14.98 13.81 17.88
N PRO A 48 -14.24 13.95 19.00
CA PRO A 48 -14.14 12.89 20.00
C PRO A 48 -15.46 12.50 20.65
N SER A 49 -16.48 13.38 20.65
CA SER A 49 -17.79 13.10 21.21
C SER A 49 -18.68 12.27 20.27
N ASP A 50 -18.38 12.22 18.98
CA ASP A 50 -19.17 11.47 18.00
C ASP A 50 -18.73 9.99 17.92
N ARG A 51 -19.53 9.12 18.54
CA ARG A 51 -19.27 7.68 18.57
C ARG A 51 -19.31 7.04 17.18
N LEU A 52 -20.19 7.51 16.28
CA LEU A 52 -20.30 6.93 14.93
C LEU A 52 -19.06 7.24 14.11
N HIS A 53 -18.54 8.46 14.21
CA HIS A 53 -17.29 8.81 13.53
C HIS A 53 -16.09 8.05 14.10
N ARG A 54 -16.03 7.82 15.43
CA ARG A 54 -14.97 6.97 16.02
C ARG A 54 -15.06 5.52 15.53
N ALA A 55 -16.28 4.97 15.43
CA ALA A 55 -16.48 3.62 14.90
C ALA A 55 -16.08 3.53 13.42
N ALA A 56 -16.50 4.47 12.60
CA ALA A 56 -16.13 4.51 11.18
C ALA A 56 -14.60 4.61 10.97
N LEU A 57 -13.91 5.41 11.81
CA LEU A 57 -12.44 5.46 11.76
C LEU A 57 -11.81 4.13 12.21
N ALA A 58 -12.31 3.50 13.26
CA ALA A 58 -11.81 2.21 13.72
C ALA A 58 -11.99 1.10 12.66
N ASP A 59 -13.13 1.07 11.99
CA ASP A 59 -13.39 0.16 10.86
C ASP A 59 -12.45 0.43 9.70
N HIS A 60 -12.18 1.71 9.38
CA HIS A 60 -11.24 2.09 8.32
C HIS A 60 -9.80 1.68 8.67
N VAL A 61 -9.34 1.95 9.89
CA VAL A 61 -8.01 1.51 10.38
C VAL A 61 -7.88 -0.01 10.29
N THR A 62 -8.90 -0.76 10.70
CA THR A 62 -8.91 -2.23 10.61
C THR A 62 -8.85 -2.72 9.15
N SER A 63 -9.55 -2.02 8.24
CA SER A 63 -9.49 -2.35 6.80
C SER A 63 -8.10 -2.10 6.22
N VAL A 64 -7.45 -1.01 6.62
CA VAL A 64 -6.05 -0.71 6.21
C VAL A 64 -5.10 -1.76 6.80
N ALA A 65 -5.31 -2.21 8.05
CA ALA A 65 -4.51 -3.27 8.66
C ALA A 65 -4.48 -4.53 7.79
N ALA A 66 -5.66 -4.98 7.36
CA ALA A 66 -5.76 -6.17 6.51
C ALA A 66 -5.02 -6.02 5.16
N VAL A 67 -4.98 -4.81 4.61
CA VAL A 67 -4.22 -4.52 3.38
C VAL A 67 -2.72 -4.58 3.63
N LEU A 68 -2.24 -3.97 4.72
CA LEU A 68 -0.80 -3.95 5.04
C LEU A 68 -0.29 -5.36 5.38
N GLU A 69 -1.07 -6.14 6.12
CA GLU A 69 -0.76 -7.53 6.45
C GLU A 69 -0.68 -8.41 5.19
N SER A 70 -1.66 -8.28 4.28
CA SER A 70 -1.66 -9.01 3.02
C SER A 70 -0.49 -8.61 2.13
N HIS A 71 -0.15 -7.32 2.07
CA HIS A 71 0.96 -6.80 1.28
C HIS A 71 2.30 -7.37 1.79
N ALA A 72 2.60 -7.21 3.09
CA ALA A 72 3.82 -7.76 3.69
C ALA A 72 3.91 -9.29 3.51
N HIS A 73 2.80 -10.01 3.69
CA HIS A 73 2.77 -11.46 3.46
C HIS A 73 3.17 -11.86 2.02
N HIS A 74 2.72 -11.13 1.00
CA HIS A 74 3.11 -11.42 -0.38
C HIS A 74 4.59 -11.11 -0.63
N GLU A 75 5.14 -10.09 0.00
CA GLU A 75 6.56 -9.79 -0.08
C GLU A 75 7.41 -10.85 0.60
N ASP A 76 7.06 -11.24 1.83
CA ASP A 76 7.72 -12.31 2.57
C ASP A 76 7.70 -13.64 1.80
N GLU A 77 6.60 -13.96 1.11
CA GLU A 77 6.46 -15.21 0.36
C GLU A 77 7.22 -15.21 -0.96
N PHE A 78 7.18 -14.12 -1.72
CA PHE A 78 7.66 -14.08 -3.10
C PHE A 78 8.96 -13.30 -3.31
N LEU A 79 9.15 -12.18 -2.59
CA LEU A 79 10.28 -11.29 -2.78
C LEU A 79 11.44 -11.62 -1.84
N ASP A 80 11.18 -11.90 -0.58
CA ASP A 80 12.22 -12.18 0.41
C ASP A 80 13.17 -13.32 -0.02
N PRO A 81 12.71 -14.47 -0.57
CA PRO A 81 13.61 -15.51 -1.02
C PRO A 81 14.56 -15.09 -2.16
N VAL A 82 14.14 -14.09 -2.95
CA VAL A 82 14.95 -13.53 -4.02
C VAL A 82 15.92 -12.49 -3.46
N LEU A 83 15.46 -11.64 -2.54
CA LEU A 83 16.30 -10.66 -1.85
C LEU A 83 17.38 -11.36 -1.02
N ASP A 84 17.05 -12.38 -0.24
CA ASP A 84 18.02 -13.19 0.52
C ASP A 84 19.15 -13.71 -0.34
N ARG A 85 18.83 -14.13 -1.56
CA ARG A 85 19.81 -14.69 -2.49
C ARG A 85 20.71 -13.63 -3.11
N HIS A 86 20.19 -12.46 -3.42
CA HIS A 86 20.86 -11.48 -4.26
C HIS A 86 21.28 -10.21 -3.51
N LEU A 87 20.53 -9.84 -2.45
CA LEU A 87 20.67 -8.61 -1.66
C LEU A 87 20.48 -8.89 -0.16
N PRO A 88 21.25 -9.82 0.46
CA PRO A 88 20.95 -10.32 1.81
C PRO A 88 20.94 -9.23 2.89
N ASP A 89 21.76 -8.19 2.78
CA ASP A 89 21.76 -7.09 3.75
C ASP A 89 20.46 -6.27 3.69
N LEU A 90 19.88 -6.10 2.49
CA LEU A 90 18.58 -5.46 2.31
C LEU A 90 17.42 -6.37 2.75
N ALA A 91 17.52 -7.67 2.49
CA ALA A 91 16.52 -8.63 2.97
C ALA A 91 16.40 -8.58 4.51
N GLU A 92 17.53 -8.59 5.23
CA GLU A 92 17.54 -8.46 6.69
C GLU A 92 16.91 -7.12 7.15
N GLU A 93 17.18 -6.01 6.45
CA GLU A 93 16.62 -4.69 6.78
C GLU A 93 15.08 -4.68 6.57
N ILE A 94 14.59 -5.23 5.45
CA ILE A 94 13.15 -5.33 5.13
C ILE A 94 12.43 -6.21 6.15
N THR A 95 12.92 -7.42 6.42
CA THR A 95 12.34 -8.33 7.41
C THR A 95 12.20 -7.67 8.80
N ASN A 96 13.26 -6.99 9.26
CA ASN A 96 13.23 -6.27 10.53
C ASN A 96 12.21 -5.11 10.52
N ASP A 97 12.06 -4.43 9.39
CA ASP A 97 11.06 -3.37 9.23
C ASP A 97 9.63 -3.93 9.24
N HIS A 98 9.36 -5.05 8.56
CA HIS A 98 8.06 -5.73 8.59
C HIS A 98 7.66 -6.09 10.02
N GLU A 99 8.50 -6.82 10.77
CA GLU A 99 8.23 -7.17 12.17
C GLU A 99 7.92 -5.96 13.04
N ARG A 100 8.69 -4.88 12.88
CA ARG A 100 8.53 -3.64 13.64
C ARG A 100 7.24 -2.91 13.27
N LEU A 101 6.93 -2.80 11.98
CA LEU A 101 5.75 -2.09 11.47
C LEU A 101 4.47 -2.84 11.80
N GLU A 102 4.46 -4.17 11.69
CA GLU A 102 3.35 -5.02 12.10
C GLU A 102 3.00 -4.82 13.58
N ALA A 103 3.98 -4.91 14.47
CA ALA A 103 3.77 -4.68 15.90
C ALA A 103 3.26 -3.25 16.20
N MET A 104 3.75 -2.24 15.46
CA MET A 104 3.28 -0.87 15.61
C MET A 104 1.83 -0.74 15.17
N PHE A 105 1.45 -1.31 14.03
CA PHE A 105 0.10 -1.15 13.50
C PHE A 105 -0.94 -1.96 14.27
N ALA A 106 -0.59 -3.13 14.77
CA ALA A 106 -1.44 -3.89 15.70
C ALA A 106 -1.81 -3.03 16.93
N SER A 107 -0.84 -2.33 17.52
CA SER A 107 -1.09 -1.42 18.64
C SER A 107 -1.98 -0.23 18.28
N VAL A 108 -1.84 0.30 17.06
CA VAL A 108 -2.69 1.38 16.52
C VAL A 108 -4.12 0.89 16.31
N THR A 109 -4.28 -0.32 15.78
CA THR A 109 -5.59 -0.94 15.55
C THR A 109 -6.33 -1.18 16.86
N ASP A 110 -5.66 -1.72 17.86
CA ASP A 110 -6.23 -1.91 19.20
C ASP A 110 -6.66 -0.59 19.83
N LEU A 111 -5.84 0.45 19.67
CA LEU A 111 -6.17 1.79 20.15
C LEU A 111 -7.39 2.37 19.42
N ALA A 112 -7.47 2.21 18.09
CA ALA A 112 -8.61 2.68 17.30
C ALA A 112 -9.92 2.03 17.78
N VAL A 113 -9.93 0.71 17.97
CA VAL A 113 -11.08 -0.01 18.54
C VAL A 113 -11.43 0.51 19.94
N SER A 114 -10.44 0.76 20.79
CA SER A 114 -10.62 1.26 22.15
C SER A 114 -11.27 2.67 22.19
N THR A 115 -11.09 3.47 21.13
CA THR A 115 -11.73 4.80 21.06
C THR A 115 -13.27 4.72 20.95
N VAL A 116 -13.80 3.64 20.38
CA VAL A 116 -15.24 3.50 20.04
C VAL A 116 -16.11 3.58 21.29
N ASP A 117 -15.73 2.88 22.34
CA ASP A 117 -16.50 2.81 23.59
C ASP A 117 -15.96 3.77 24.69
N ALA A 118 -15.04 4.65 24.33
CA ALA A 118 -14.53 5.68 25.23
C ALA A 118 -15.65 6.65 25.65
N TYR A 119 -15.61 7.14 26.89
CA TYR A 119 -16.56 8.12 27.43
C TYR A 119 -15.87 9.20 28.26
N GLY A 120 -16.53 10.36 28.40
CA GLY A 120 -16.04 11.45 29.21
C GLY A 120 -14.68 11.98 28.77
N ALA A 121 -13.74 12.14 29.70
CA ALA A 121 -12.40 12.67 29.40
C ALA A 121 -11.56 11.75 28.51
N ASP A 122 -11.84 10.45 28.53
CA ASP A 122 -11.07 9.47 27.72
C ASP A 122 -11.35 9.59 26.22
N GLN A 123 -12.53 10.05 25.81
CA GLN A 123 -12.84 10.27 24.39
C GLN A 123 -11.77 11.14 23.72
N ARG A 124 -11.55 12.33 24.27
CA ARG A 124 -10.57 13.28 23.72
C ARG A 124 -9.14 12.76 23.82
N ARG A 125 -8.81 12.14 24.96
CA ARG A 125 -7.45 11.62 25.21
C ARG A 125 -7.09 10.50 24.24
N LEU A 126 -7.97 9.50 24.06
CA LEU A 126 -7.70 8.36 23.19
C LEU A 126 -7.71 8.75 21.71
N VAL A 127 -8.62 9.62 21.27
CA VAL A 127 -8.61 10.13 19.88
C VAL A 127 -7.33 10.92 19.60
N GLN A 128 -6.88 11.77 20.53
CA GLN A 128 -5.61 12.49 20.40
C GLN A 128 -4.41 11.52 20.32
N LEU A 129 -4.39 10.50 21.16
CA LEU A 129 -3.33 9.49 21.16
C LEU A 129 -3.34 8.70 19.83
N LEU A 130 -4.52 8.27 19.36
CA LEU A 130 -4.68 7.59 18.09
C LEU A 130 -4.13 8.43 16.92
N HIS A 131 -4.43 9.73 16.88
CA HIS A 131 -3.90 10.61 15.84
C HIS A 131 -2.36 10.68 15.87
N LEU A 132 -1.76 10.78 17.06
CA LEU A 132 -0.30 10.82 17.19
C LEU A 132 0.35 9.49 16.79
N ASP A 133 -0.24 8.36 17.18
CA ASP A 133 0.30 7.04 16.87
C ASP A 133 0.12 6.71 15.38
N LEU A 134 -1.00 7.09 14.76
CA LEU A 134 -1.18 7.01 13.30
C LEU A 134 -0.16 7.86 12.55
N ALA A 135 0.08 9.10 12.98
CA ALA A 135 1.08 9.96 12.36
C ALA A 135 2.50 9.39 12.48
N ARG A 136 2.83 8.81 13.64
CA ARG A 136 4.12 8.14 13.87
C ARG A 136 4.26 6.90 12.99
N PHE A 137 3.24 6.06 12.94
CA PHE A 137 3.22 4.86 12.10
C PHE A 137 3.36 5.24 10.62
N THR A 138 2.52 6.17 10.13
CA THR A 138 2.60 6.66 8.75
C THR A 138 4.01 7.11 8.40
N SER A 139 4.65 7.90 9.27
CA SER A 139 6.04 8.34 9.04
C SER A 139 7.03 7.17 8.92
N ALA A 140 6.89 6.15 9.77
CA ALA A 140 7.76 4.97 9.73
C ALA A 140 7.52 4.13 8.46
N TYR A 141 6.25 3.93 8.09
CA TYR A 141 5.88 3.17 6.91
C TYR A 141 6.33 3.84 5.61
N LEU A 142 6.24 5.17 5.53
CA LEU A 142 6.73 5.92 4.36
C LEU A 142 8.24 5.78 4.15
N LEU A 143 9.03 5.63 5.21
CA LEU A 143 10.47 5.37 5.09
C LEU A 143 10.75 3.96 4.58
N HIS A 144 9.98 2.98 5.03
CA HIS A 144 10.07 1.60 4.58
C HIS A 144 9.77 1.49 3.07
N ILE A 145 8.63 1.97 2.59
CA ILE A 145 8.30 1.92 1.16
C ILE A 145 9.22 2.82 0.30
N ASP A 146 9.86 3.84 0.86
CA ASP A 146 10.91 4.60 0.16
C ASP A 146 12.18 3.75 -0.05
N LEU A 147 12.56 2.93 0.95
CA LEU A 147 13.66 1.98 0.83
C LEU A 147 13.37 0.96 -0.29
N GLU A 148 12.18 0.40 -0.35
CA GLU A 148 11.79 -0.58 -1.36
C GLU A 148 11.80 -0.01 -2.77
N GLU A 149 11.18 1.14 -2.97
CA GLU A 149 11.10 1.77 -4.29
C GLU A 149 12.43 2.34 -4.77
N ARG A 150 13.19 3.00 -3.88
CA ARG A 150 14.41 3.73 -4.25
C ARG A 150 15.69 2.90 -4.13
N VAL A 151 15.69 1.85 -3.33
CA VAL A 151 16.89 1.04 -3.10
C VAL A 151 16.70 -0.39 -3.59
N VAL A 152 15.69 -1.10 -3.09
CA VAL A 152 15.45 -2.50 -3.46
C VAL A 152 15.15 -2.61 -4.95
N MET A 153 14.11 -1.95 -5.45
CA MET A 153 13.68 -2.07 -6.85
C MET A 153 14.77 -1.60 -7.83
N GLN A 154 15.52 -0.54 -7.47
CA GLN A 154 16.60 -0.02 -8.29
C GLN A 154 17.77 -1.01 -8.45
N GLN A 155 17.95 -1.93 -7.52
CA GLN A 155 18.98 -2.98 -7.57
C GLN A 155 18.42 -4.30 -8.07
N LEU A 156 17.21 -4.67 -7.73
CA LEU A 156 16.62 -5.97 -8.02
C LEU A 156 16.45 -6.21 -9.53
N GLU A 157 15.77 -5.32 -10.26
CA GLU A 157 15.53 -5.48 -11.69
C GLU A 157 16.85 -5.64 -12.50
N PRO A 158 17.90 -4.84 -12.28
CA PRO A 158 19.19 -5.06 -12.95
C PRO A 158 19.88 -6.39 -12.62
N LEU A 159 19.65 -6.93 -11.42
CA LEU A 159 20.29 -8.17 -10.97
C LEU A 159 19.61 -9.41 -11.54
N ILE A 160 18.27 -9.46 -11.52
CA ILE A 160 17.53 -10.65 -11.95
C ILE A 160 16.98 -10.54 -13.38
N GLY A 161 16.85 -9.31 -13.90
CA GLY A 161 16.32 -9.01 -15.24
C GLY A 161 14.80 -8.84 -15.28
N VAL A 162 14.33 -8.16 -16.32
CA VAL A 162 12.91 -7.82 -16.54
C VAL A 162 12.02 -9.05 -16.60
N GLU A 163 12.46 -10.14 -17.23
CA GLU A 163 11.71 -11.38 -17.37
C GLU A 163 11.40 -12.01 -16.00
N ALA A 164 12.42 -12.13 -15.14
CA ALA A 164 12.26 -12.67 -13.79
C ALA A 164 11.38 -11.75 -12.90
N CYS A 165 11.48 -10.43 -13.04
CA CYS A 165 10.55 -9.51 -12.37
C CYS A 165 9.10 -9.73 -12.82
N GLY A 166 8.88 -9.96 -14.12
CA GLY A 166 7.55 -10.30 -14.67
C GLY A 166 7.01 -11.64 -14.14
N GLU A 167 7.87 -12.65 -13.98
CA GLU A 167 7.50 -13.93 -13.37
C GLU A 167 7.10 -13.75 -11.90
N LEU A 168 7.85 -12.96 -11.12
CA LEU A 168 7.52 -12.62 -9.73
C LEU A 168 6.19 -11.88 -9.64
N GLN A 169 5.98 -10.85 -10.45
CA GLN A 169 4.70 -10.14 -10.51
C GLN A 169 3.54 -11.09 -10.84
N GLY A 170 3.74 -11.99 -11.83
CA GLY A 170 2.75 -13.00 -12.19
C GLY A 170 2.45 -13.97 -11.06
N ALA A 171 3.46 -14.38 -10.29
CA ALA A 171 3.30 -15.26 -9.14
C ALA A 171 2.52 -14.57 -8.00
N ILE A 172 2.89 -13.34 -7.65
CA ILE A 172 2.18 -12.53 -6.65
C ILE A 172 0.71 -12.35 -7.06
N VAL A 173 0.46 -11.83 -8.25
CA VAL A 173 -0.93 -11.60 -8.74
C VAL A 173 -1.73 -12.90 -8.81
N GLY A 174 -1.09 -14.00 -9.19
CA GLY A 174 -1.72 -15.32 -9.28
C GLY A 174 -2.05 -15.95 -7.93
N SER A 175 -1.40 -15.55 -6.84
CA SER A 175 -1.66 -16.03 -5.48
C SER A 175 -2.85 -15.32 -4.80
N ILE A 176 -3.19 -14.10 -5.25
CA ILE A 176 -4.22 -13.26 -4.61
C ILE A 176 -5.62 -13.80 -4.91
N PRO A 177 -6.42 -14.14 -3.87
CA PRO A 177 -7.82 -14.54 -4.06
C PRO A 177 -8.66 -13.44 -4.72
N PRO A 178 -9.70 -13.79 -5.49
CA PRO A 178 -10.49 -12.79 -6.23
C PRO A 178 -11.14 -11.70 -5.39
N ASP A 179 -11.58 -12.01 -4.17
CA ASP A 179 -12.18 -11.05 -3.27
C ASP A 179 -11.14 -10.10 -2.64
N GLU A 180 -9.94 -10.59 -2.41
CA GLU A 180 -8.80 -9.79 -1.97
C GLU A 180 -8.28 -8.90 -3.11
N MET A 181 -8.15 -9.42 -4.32
CA MET A 181 -7.84 -8.64 -5.51
C MET A 181 -8.84 -7.50 -5.70
N ALA A 182 -10.14 -7.76 -5.54
CA ALA A 182 -11.16 -6.71 -5.65
C ALA A 182 -10.99 -5.63 -4.56
N ARG A 183 -10.67 -6.01 -3.31
CA ARG A 183 -10.37 -5.05 -2.23
C ARG A 183 -9.13 -4.21 -2.57
N SER A 184 -8.05 -4.87 -3.00
CA SER A 184 -6.80 -4.18 -3.37
C SER A 184 -7.02 -3.18 -4.50
N LEU A 185 -7.72 -3.58 -5.56
CA LEU A 185 -8.04 -2.69 -6.68
C LEU A 185 -8.93 -1.52 -6.26
N ALA A 186 -9.84 -1.72 -5.30
CA ALA A 186 -10.75 -0.66 -4.86
C ALA A 186 -10.03 0.53 -4.23
N PHE A 187 -8.92 0.32 -3.52
CA PHE A 187 -8.13 1.41 -2.96
C PHE A 187 -6.96 1.84 -3.86
N MET A 188 -6.39 0.93 -4.66
CA MET A 188 -5.29 1.27 -5.57
C MET A 188 -5.76 2.20 -6.70
N LEU A 189 -6.87 1.85 -7.38
CA LEU A 189 -7.34 2.58 -8.55
C LEU A 189 -7.54 4.07 -8.31
N PRO A 190 -8.18 4.54 -7.21
CA PRO A 190 -8.29 5.98 -6.93
C PRO A 190 -6.94 6.68 -6.72
N ALA A 191 -5.94 5.98 -6.19
CA ALA A 191 -4.62 6.52 -5.88
C ALA A 191 -3.66 6.58 -7.08
N MET A 192 -3.96 5.85 -8.16
CA MET A 192 -3.14 5.78 -9.35
C MET A 192 -3.43 6.93 -10.32
N ASN A 193 -2.44 7.31 -11.13
CA ASN A 193 -2.65 8.21 -12.27
C ASN A 193 -3.26 7.45 -13.47
N LEU A 194 -3.62 8.18 -14.53
CA LEU A 194 -4.28 7.60 -15.70
C LEU A 194 -3.40 6.59 -16.45
N ASP A 195 -2.10 6.85 -16.54
CA ASP A 195 -1.17 5.99 -17.28
C ASP A 195 -0.99 4.65 -16.55
N ASP A 196 -0.78 4.66 -15.23
CA ASP A 196 -0.66 3.44 -14.42
C ASP A 196 -1.96 2.61 -14.44
N ARG A 197 -3.13 3.27 -14.28
CA ARG A 197 -4.44 2.59 -14.41
C ARG A 197 -4.60 1.91 -15.77
N THR A 198 -4.16 2.59 -16.84
CA THR A 198 -4.26 2.07 -18.20
C THR A 198 -3.35 0.86 -18.39
N GLU A 199 -2.10 0.95 -17.92
CA GLU A 199 -1.13 -0.14 -17.97
C GLU A 199 -1.62 -1.38 -17.21
N MET A 200 -2.04 -1.20 -15.96
CA MET A 200 -2.55 -2.29 -15.12
C MET A 200 -3.78 -2.96 -15.75
N LEU A 201 -4.80 -2.20 -16.15
CA LEU A 201 -6.02 -2.77 -16.70
C LEU A 201 -5.81 -3.36 -18.10
N ALA A 202 -4.88 -2.84 -18.89
CA ALA A 202 -4.50 -3.46 -20.16
C ALA A 202 -3.84 -4.82 -19.93
N GLY A 203 -2.94 -4.93 -18.95
CA GLY A 203 -2.34 -6.21 -18.54
C GLY A 203 -3.40 -7.22 -18.07
N MET A 204 -4.30 -6.78 -17.17
CA MET A 204 -5.40 -7.64 -16.69
C MET A 204 -6.33 -8.10 -17.82
N ARG A 205 -6.62 -7.25 -18.80
CA ARG A 205 -7.44 -7.61 -19.97
C ARG A 205 -6.81 -8.72 -20.82
N MET A 206 -5.47 -8.77 -20.87
CA MET A 206 -4.74 -9.80 -21.62
C MET A 206 -4.65 -11.12 -20.87
N ALA A 207 -4.57 -11.07 -19.55
CA ALA A 207 -4.32 -12.23 -18.70
C ALA A 207 -5.60 -12.89 -18.14
N ALA A 208 -6.65 -12.09 -17.87
CA ALA A 208 -7.86 -12.57 -17.20
C ALA A 208 -8.95 -13.03 -18.19
N PRO A 209 -9.84 -13.96 -17.79
CA PRO A 209 -11.05 -14.27 -18.52
C PRO A 209 -11.92 -13.01 -18.74
N PRO A 210 -12.65 -12.91 -19.87
CA PRO A 210 -13.42 -11.71 -20.20
C PRO A 210 -14.44 -11.29 -19.13
N GLU A 211 -15.08 -12.25 -18.47
CA GLU A 211 -16.03 -12.00 -17.38
C GLU A 211 -15.35 -11.46 -16.12
N ALA A 212 -14.16 -11.93 -15.77
CA ALA A 212 -13.38 -11.40 -14.66
C ALA A 212 -12.93 -9.96 -14.94
N PHE A 213 -12.44 -9.69 -16.15
CA PHE A 213 -12.07 -8.34 -16.56
C PHE A 213 -13.28 -7.39 -16.58
N ALA A 214 -14.47 -7.86 -17.00
CA ALA A 214 -15.69 -7.05 -16.93
C ALA A 214 -16.00 -6.62 -15.48
N GLY A 215 -15.82 -7.54 -14.51
CA GLY A 215 -15.95 -7.21 -13.08
C GLY A 215 -14.95 -6.14 -12.61
N VAL A 216 -13.70 -6.19 -13.08
CA VAL A 216 -12.70 -5.16 -12.78
C VAL A 216 -13.10 -3.79 -13.36
N VAL A 217 -13.64 -3.76 -14.57
CA VAL A 217 -14.14 -2.51 -15.20
C VAL A 217 -15.33 -1.93 -14.42
N ASP A 218 -16.25 -2.78 -13.94
CA ASP A 218 -17.38 -2.33 -13.12
C ASP A 218 -16.91 -1.83 -11.74
N LEU A 219 -15.94 -2.48 -11.13
CA LEU A 219 -15.30 -1.98 -9.93
C LEU A 219 -14.65 -0.60 -10.18
N ALA A 220 -13.84 -0.47 -11.22
CA ALA A 220 -13.21 0.81 -11.57
C ALA A 220 -14.25 1.93 -11.76
N ARG A 221 -15.39 1.62 -12.40
CA ARG A 221 -16.50 2.58 -12.55
C ARG A 221 -17.11 2.99 -11.20
N SER A 222 -17.14 2.09 -10.25
CA SER A 222 -17.73 2.35 -8.92
C SER A 222 -16.84 3.17 -8.00
N VAL A 223 -15.50 3.05 -8.12
CA VAL A 223 -14.54 3.67 -7.19
C VAL A 223 -13.88 4.94 -7.76
N LEU A 224 -13.88 5.13 -9.08
CA LEU A 224 -13.30 6.31 -9.71
C LEU A 224 -14.33 7.44 -9.86
N LEU A 225 -13.83 8.68 -9.87
CA LEU A 225 -14.67 9.80 -10.30
C LEU A 225 -15.12 9.60 -11.76
N PRO A 226 -16.34 10.04 -12.13
CA PRO A 226 -16.86 9.82 -13.48
C PRO A 226 -15.94 10.31 -14.62
N ALA A 227 -15.23 11.44 -14.40
CA ALA A 227 -14.26 11.98 -15.36
C ALA A 227 -13.04 11.06 -15.53
N ASP A 228 -12.51 10.55 -14.41
CA ASP A 228 -11.35 9.66 -14.42
C ASP A 228 -11.68 8.32 -15.07
N PHE A 229 -12.85 7.75 -14.74
CA PHE A 229 -13.32 6.53 -15.40
C PHE A 229 -13.51 6.73 -16.90
N SER A 230 -14.10 7.85 -17.32
CA SER A 230 -14.28 8.15 -18.75
C SER A 230 -12.95 8.25 -19.50
N ALA A 231 -11.95 8.89 -18.90
CA ALA A 231 -10.60 8.99 -19.46
C ALA A 231 -9.93 7.62 -19.58
N LEU A 232 -10.04 6.78 -18.54
CA LEU A 232 -9.51 5.42 -18.53
C LEU A 232 -10.18 4.55 -19.61
N ALA A 233 -11.51 4.57 -19.71
CA ALA A 233 -12.25 3.82 -20.73
C ALA A 233 -11.81 4.21 -22.15
N ALA A 234 -11.67 5.52 -22.43
CA ALA A 234 -11.20 6.00 -23.72
C ALA A 234 -9.78 5.50 -24.06
N ARG A 235 -8.87 5.45 -23.07
CA ARG A 235 -7.51 4.89 -23.28
C ARG A 235 -7.53 3.40 -23.56
N LEU A 236 -8.33 2.63 -22.81
CA LEU A 236 -8.46 1.18 -23.02
C LEU A 236 -9.09 0.84 -24.37
N ASP A 237 -10.02 1.66 -24.90
CA ASP A 237 -10.61 1.46 -26.23
C ASP A 237 -9.65 1.82 -27.36
N ALA A 238 -8.82 2.84 -27.19
CA ALA A 238 -7.81 3.24 -28.18
C ALA A 238 -6.66 2.22 -28.33
N GLY A 239 -6.44 1.38 -27.33
CA GLY A 239 -5.44 0.30 -27.33
C GLY A 239 -5.97 -1.06 -27.85
N ARG A 240 -7.14 -1.09 -28.52
CA ARG A 240 -7.74 -2.30 -29.12
C ARG A 240 -7.24 -2.58 -30.52
#